data_85c9ab0a23838cbe2b57208a21fad40b
#
_entry.id   85c9ab0a23838cbe2b57208a21fad40b
#
_cell.length_a   1.000
_cell.length_b   1.000
_cell.length_c   1.000
_cell.angle_alpha   90.00
_cell.angle_beta   90.00
_cell.angle_gamma   90.00
#
_symmetry.space_group_name_H-M   'P 1'
#
loop_
_entity.id
_entity.type
_entity.pdbx_description
1 polymer ?
#
loop_
_entity_poly.entity_id
_entity_poly.type
_entity_poly.pdbx_seq_one_letter_code
_entity_poly.pdbx_strand_id
1 'polypeptide(L)'
;MSAPRILVISPNWIGDAVMAQPLLQLLRAAHPEALIDVLAPPAVSPVWRQVAEVAEVLETPFRHGALQLKQRWQYARLLKRRGYAAAYILPNTIKYALIPWLAGVKRRVGYKGESRHGLINLMHHDEMPPRPMVAFYAALAAPPVTTQGPALRAALPRPRLTVGAEQIAAVCARTGIDAARPLVAFAPGAEFGGAKRWPARHFAGLAQAILARDPSTQIALLGSPKDKDACAEVAAGLPDGAAVFNLAGVTSLAEAIALIARCAAVVANDSGLLHIASALNRPVVALYGPTDPDHAPPFSDLAASISLRLDCAPCKQRECPLGHQ
;
A
#
# COMPACT_ATOMS: atom_id res chain seq x y z
N MET A 1 -11.39 -9.26 32.69
CA MET A 1 -10.17 -9.66 31.94
C MET A 1 -9.88 -8.58 30.92
N SER A 2 -8.64 -8.15 30.75
CA SER A 2 -8.29 -7.15 29.72
C SER A 2 -8.51 -7.75 28.33
N ALA A 3 -8.92 -6.90 27.37
CA ALA A 3 -9.10 -7.30 25.98
C ALA A 3 -7.82 -7.94 25.40
N PRO A 4 -7.91 -9.05 24.65
CA PRO A 4 -6.74 -9.69 24.07
C PRO A 4 -6.07 -8.75 23.05
N ARG A 5 -4.73 -8.74 23.02
CA ARG A 5 -3.97 -7.95 22.05
C ARG A 5 -3.41 -8.83 20.95
N ILE A 6 -3.52 -8.36 19.72
CA ILE A 6 -2.97 -9.00 18.51
C ILE A 6 -1.91 -8.06 17.92
N LEU A 7 -0.75 -8.60 17.59
CA LEU A 7 0.30 -7.88 16.88
C LEU A 7 0.30 -8.27 15.40
N VAL A 8 0.24 -7.30 14.51
CA VAL A 8 0.47 -7.51 13.07
C VAL A 8 1.78 -6.85 12.70
N ILE A 9 2.71 -7.62 12.14
CA ILE A 9 3.95 -7.08 11.59
C ILE A 9 3.73 -6.75 10.12
N SER A 10 3.77 -5.46 9.81
CA SER A 10 3.48 -4.89 8.49
C SER A 10 4.46 -5.35 7.40
N PRO A 11 4.00 -5.49 6.16
CA PRO A 11 4.88 -5.45 5.00
C PRO A 11 5.66 -4.13 4.93
N ASN A 12 6.72 -4.12 4.11
CA ASN A 12 7.60 -2.95 3.97
C ASN A 12 7.17 -1.98 2.88
N TRP A 13 6.24 -2.37 2.02
CA TRP A 13 5.80 -1.59 0.88
C TRP A 13 4.38 -1.05 1.10
N ILE A 14 4.13 0.16 0.61
CA ILE A 14 2.84 0.85 0.76
C ILE A 14 1.70 0.04 0.14
N GLY A 15 1.88 -0.44 -1.09
CA GLY A 15 0.88 -1.25 -1.78
C GLY A 15 0.54 -2.53 -1.01
N ASP A 16 1.57 -3.25 -0.54
CA ASP A 16 1.38 -4.46 0.26
C ASP A 16 0.65 -4.18 1.59
N ALA A 17 0.95 -3.04 2.24
CA ALA A 17 0.26 -2.65 3.47
C ALA A 17 -1.24 -2.44 3.23
N VAL A 18 -1.60 -1.76 2.14
CA VAL A 18 -3.01 -1.57 1.75
C VAL A 18 -3.66 -2.92 1.43
N MET A 19 -3.01 -3.76 0.62
CA MET A 19 -3.53 -5.08 0.26
C MET A 19 -3.61 -6.06 1.44
N ALA A 20 -2.87 -5.80 2.52
CA ALA A 20 -2.94 -6.59 3.76
C ALA A 20 -4.05 -6.15 4.72
N GLN A 21 -4.66 -4.97 4.52
CA GLN A 21 -5.70 -4.44 5.42
C GLN A 21 -6.92 -5.38 5.59
N PRO A 22 -7.39 -6.13 4.56
CA PRO A 22 -8.47 -7.09 4.73
C PRO A 22 -8.20 -8.18 5.77
N LEU A 23 -6.95 -8.56 6.01
CA LEU A 23 -6.61 -9.45 7.13
C LEU A 23 -7.09 -8.86 8.46
N LEU A 24 -6.91 -7.55 8.69
CA LEU A 24 -7.32 -6.91 9.94
C LEU A 24 -8.84 -6.87 10.07
N GLN A 25 -9.58 -6.68 8.97
CA GLN A 25 -11.04 -6.79 8.98
C GLN A 25 -11.50 -8.19 9.41
N LEU A 26 -10.87 -9.23 8.86
CA LEU A 26 -11.16 -10.62 9.23
C LEU A 26 -10.80 -10.93 10.69
N LEU A 27 -9.67 -10.43 11.17
CA LEU A 27 -9.26 -10.56 12.57
C LEU A 27 -10.22 -9.84 13.52
N ARG A 28 -10.69 -8.66 13.14
CA ARG A 28 -11.69 -7.89 13.90
C ARG A 28 -13.03 -8.62 13.95
N ALA A 29 -13.47 -9.21 12.82
CA ALA A 29 -14.70 -10.00 12.77
C ALA A 29 -14.62 -11.26 13.64
N ALA A 30 -13.46 -11.95 13.64
CA ALA A 30 -13.24 -13.13 14.47
C ALA A 30 -13.02 -12.83 15.95
N HIS A 31 -12.51 -11.64 16.27
CA HIS A 31 -12.14 -11.21 17.63
C HIS A 31 -12.60 -9.76 17.87
N PRO A 32 -13.91 -9.50 18.06
CA PRO A 32 -14.46 -8.14 18.14
C PRO A 32 -13.84 -7.26 19.24
N GLU A 33 -13.49 -7.85 20.37
CA GLU A 33 -12.92 -7.15 21.54
C GLU A 33 -11.38 -7.02 21.48
N ALA A 34 -10.71 -7.65 20.50
CA ALA A 34 -9.26 -7.62 20.46
C ALA A 34 -8.71 -6.25 20.06
N LEU A 35 -7.66 -5.80 20.72
CA LEU A 35 -6.87 -4.65 20.30
C LEU A 35 -5.82 -5.10 19.28
N ILE A 36 -5.88 -4.56 18.06
CA ILE A 36 -4.94 -4.91 16.99
C ILE A 36 -3.91 -3.80 16.88
N ASP A 37 -2.67 -4.09 17.26
CA ASP A 37 -1.54 -3.19 17.09
C ASP A 37 -0.76 -3.59 15.84
N VAL A 38 -0.28 -2.59 15.08
CA VAL A 38 0.54 -2.83 13.89
C VAL A 38 1.96 -2.32 14.11
N LEU A 39 2.93 -3.20 13.93
CA LEU A 39 4.35 -2.85 13.91
C LEU A 39 4.79 -2.59 12.47
N ALA A 40 5.04 -1.34 12.11
CA ALA A 40 5.29 -0.91 10.75
C ALA A 40 6.58 -0.08 10.61
N PRO A 41 7.25 -0.11 9.44
CA PRO A 41 8.29 0.86 9.12
C PRO A 41 7.70 2.29 9.09
N PRO A 42 8.48 3.33 9.47
CA PRO A 42 8.00 4.72 9.43
C PRO A 42 7.44 5.15 8.08
N ALA A 43 8.03 4.68 6.97
CA ALA A 43 7.58 4.99 5.62
C ALA A 43 6.18 4.42 5.27
N VAL A 44 5.71 3.42 6.01
CA VAL A 44 4.44 2.72 5.76
C VAL A 44 3.42 3.01 6.86
N SER A 45 3.88 3.43 8.04
CA SER A 45 3.03 3.70 9.21
C SER A 45 1.85 4.66 8.92
N PRO A 46 1.97 5.68 8.05
CA PRO A 46 0.83 6.55 7.72
C PRO A 46 -0.36 5.82 7.10
N VAL A 47 -0.13 4.72 6.35
CA VAL A 47 -1.22 3.89 5.83
C VAL A 47 -2.00 3.25 6.96
N TRP A 48 -1.32 2.64 7.90
CA TRP A 48 -1.94 1.93 9.03
C TRP A 48 -2.69 2.86 9.99
N ARG A 49 -2.27 4.12 10.09
CA ARG A 49 -3.00 5.14 10.86
C ARG A 49 -4.36 5.51 10.27
N GLN A 50 -4.62 5.16 9.01
CA GLN A 50 -5.91 5.37 8.32
C GLN A 50 -6.79 4.11 8.33
N VAL A 51 -6.38 3.05 9.03
CA VAL A 51 -7.11 1.77 9.13
C VAL A 51 -7.90 1.73 10.43
N ALA A 52 -9.22 1.63 10.33
CA ALA A 52 -10.14 1.71 11.47
C ALA A 52 -9.96 0.55 12.48
N GLU A 53 -9.51 -0.62 12.03
CA GLU A 53 -9.30 -1.80 12.86
C GLU A 53 -8.05 -1.68 13.75
N VAL A 54 -7.14 -0.74 13.47
CA VAL A 54 -5.87 -0.57 14.19
C VAL A 54 -6.07 0.24 15.46
N ALA A 55 -5.67 -0.32 16.59
CA ALA A 55 -5.68 0.36 17.87
C ALA A 55 -4.45 1.27 18.06
N GLU A 56 -3.26 0.76 17.69
CA GLU A 56 -2.01 1.51 17.79
C GLU A 56 -1.04 1.12 16.66
N VAL A 57 -0.36 2.12 16.10
CA VAL A 57 0.73 1.90 15.13
C VAL A 57 2.05 2.11 15.84
N LEU A 58 2.85 1.05 15.91
CA LEU A 58 4.19 1.02 16.47
C LEU A 58 5.22 1.14 15.35
N GLU A 59 6.04 2.16 15.38
CA GLU A 59 7.09 2.30 14.36
C GLU A 59 8.33 1.47 14.70
N THR A 60 8.84 0.78 13.69
CA THR A 60 10.08 0.01 13.84
C THR A 60 11.29 0.94 13.83
N PRO A 61 12.22 0.79 14.80
CA PRO A 61 13.46 1.55 14.81
C PRO A 61 14.54 0.94 13.88
N PHE A 62 14.17 -0.09 13.08
CA PHE A 62 15.15 -0.86 12.32
C PHE A 62 15.37 -0.29 10.93
N ARG A 63 16.64 -0.28 10.50
CA ARG A 63 17.00 0.08 9.12
C ARG A 63 16.58 -1.03 8.15
N HIS A 64 16.11 -0.64 6.98
CA HIS A 64 15.80 -1.60 5.91
C HIS A 64 17.05 -2.43 5.56
N GLY A 65 16.87 -3.73 5.34
CA GLY A 65 17.97 -4.67 5.01
C GLY A 65 18.78 -5.17 6.20
N ALA A 66 18.93 -4.42 7.28
CA ALA A 66 19.81 -4.77 8.40
C ALA A 66 19.18 -5.78 9.37
N LEU A 67 20.01 -6.70 9.89
CA LEU A 67 19.56 -7.70 10.87
C LEU A 67 19.36 -7.11 12.27
N GLN A 68 20.30 -6.32 12.76
CA GLN A 68 20.23 -5.56 14.03
C GLN A 68 19.70 -6.37 15.24
N LEU A 69 20.28 -7.52 15.53
CA LEU A 69 19.79 -8.48 16.55
C LEU A 69 19.63 -7.86 17.94
N LYS A 70 20.61 -7.07 18.41
CA LYS A 70 20.57 -6.42 19.72
C LYS A 70 19.35 -5.48 19.85
N GLN A 71 19.13 -4.67 18.83
CA GLN A 71 17.99 -3.73 18.80
C GLN A 71 16.65 -4.49 18.73
N ARG A 72 16.57 -5.56 17.95
CA ARG A 72 15.36 -6.42 17.89
C ARG A 72 15.07 -7.08 19.23
N TRP A 73 16.09 -7.58 19.92
CA TRP A 73 15.92 -8.13 21.25
C TRP A 73 15.45 -7.08 22.28
N GLN A 74 16.06 -5.90 22.26
CA GLN A 74 15.62 -4.80 23.13
C GLN A 74 14.18 -4.41 22.86
N TYR A 75 13.81 -4.28 21.59
CA TYR A 75 12.46 -3.94 21.19
C TYR A 75 11.46 -5.04 21.54
N ALA A 76 11.81 -6.31 21.34
CA ALA A 76 10.97 -7.44 21.72
C ALA A 76 10.67 -7.47 23.24
N ARG A 77 11.62 -7.03 24.08
CA ARG A 77 11.36 -6.88 25.53
C ARG A 77 10.30 -5.82 25.84
N LEU A 78 10.24 -4.74 25.07
CA LEU A 78 9.15 -3.75 25.20
C LEU A 78 7.82 -4.37 24.77
N LEU A 79 7.79 -5.08 23.65
CA LEU A 79 6.58 -5.76 23.17
C LEU A 79 6.09 -6.84 24.14
N LYS A 80 7.00 -7.56 24.81
CA LYS A 80 6.62 -8.57 25.83
C LYS A 80 5.73 -8.00 26.92
N ARG A 81 5.95 -6.75 27.34
CA ARG A 81 5.15 -6.09 28.37
C ARG A 81 3.71 -5.81 27.94
N ARG A 82 3.43 -5.81 26.62
CA ARG A 82 2.10 -5.58 26.06
C ARG A 82 1.21 -6.81 26.09
N GLY A 83 1.77 -8.03 26.30
CA GLY A 83 1.02 -9.25 26.50
C GLY A 83 0.25 -9.74 25.27
N TYR A 84 0.86 -9.69 24.08
CA TYR A 84 0.20 -10.16 22.86
C TYR A 84 -0.16 -11.65 22.91
N ALA A 85 -1.43 -11.97 22.66
CA ALA A 85 -1.95 -13.33 22.55
C ALA A 85 -1.53 -14.00 21.22
N ALA A 86 -1.47 -13.20 20.15
CA ALA A 86 -1.08 -13.68 18.82
C ALA A 86 -0.26 -12.62 18.07
N ALA A 87 0.56 -13.08 17.13
CA ALA A 87 1.27 -12.25 16.17
C ALA A 87 1.11 -12.79 14.75
N TYR A 88 0.82 -11.90 13.80
CA TYR A 88 0.74 -12.17 12.37
C TYR A 88 1.92 -11.52 11.68
N ILE A 89 2.79 -12.33 11.06
CA ILE A 89 4.05 -11.90 10.50
C ILE A 89 3.94 -11.88 8.97
N LEU A 90 3.66 -10.72 8.38
CA LEU A 90 3.41 -10.57 6.96
C LEU A 90 4.67 -10.60 6.10
N PRO A 91 5.81 -10.00 6.52
CA PRO A 91 7.07 -10.16 5.78
C PRO A 91 7.60 -11.60 5.87
N ASN A 92 8.09 -12.15 4.76
CA ASN A 92 8.57 -13.53 4.66
C ASN A 92 10.03 -13.73 5.11
N THR A 93 10.60 -12.83 5.92
CA THR A 93 12.00 -12.91 6.36
C THR A 93 12.14 -13.33 7.83
N ILE A 94 13.23 -14.04 8.14
CA ILE A 94 13.57 -14.52 9.49
C ILE A 94 13.61 -13.36 10.49
N LYS A 95 14.21 -12.25 10.11
CA LYS A 95 14.43 -11.09 11.00
C LYS A 95 13.13 -10.50 11.56
N TYR A 96 12.00 -10.61 10.86
CA TYR A 96 10.70 -10.17 11.38
C TYR A 96 10.05 -11.22 12.27
N ALA A 97 10.24 -12.51 11.99
CA ALA A 97 9.72 -13.58 12.81
C ALA A 97 10.42 -13.68 14.19
N LEU A 98 11.68 -13.25 14.27
CA LEU A 98 12.42 -13.17 15.54
C LEU A 98 11.76 -12.24 16.56
N ILE A 99 11.13 -11.14 16.15
CA ILE A 99 10.57 -10.14 17.07
C ILE A 99 9.50 -10.75 17.99
N PRO A 100 8.39 -11.33 17.49
CA PRO A 100 7.37 -11.91 18.33
C PRO A 100 7.84 -13.18 19.05
N TRP A 101 8.80 -13.92 18.48
CA TRP A 101 9.40 -15.06 19.14
C TRP A 101 10.19 -14.63 20.39
N LEU A 102 11.06 -13.64 20.27
CA LEU A 102 11.80 -13.05 21.41
C LEU A 102 10.88 -12.37 22.42
N ALA A 103 9.76 -11.83 21.98
CA ALA A 103 8.75 -11.24 22.85
C ALA A 103 7.92 -12.30 23.60
N GLY A 104 8.10 -13.60 23.30
CA GLY A 104 7.39 -14.71 23.94
C GLY A 104 5.93 -14.84 23.51
N VAL A 105 5.55 -14.29 22.35
CA VAL A 105 4.19 -14.45 21.81
C VAL A 105 3.96 -15.93 21.46
N LYS A 106 2.91 -16.54 22.04
CA LYS A 106 2.69 -17.98 21.92
C LYS A 106 2.16 -18.39 20.53
N ARG A 107 1.25 -17.61 19.95
CA ARG A 107 0.64 -17.88 18.65
C ARG A 107 1.31 -16.97 17.59
N ARG A 108 2.07 -17.56 16.67
CA ARG A 108 2.82 -16.82 15.64
C ARG A 108 2.46 -17.40 14.28
N VAL A 109 1.70 -16.58 13.51
CA VAL A 109 1.11 -16.94 12.21
C VAL A 109 1.92 -16.29 11.08
N GLY A 110 2.17 -17.03 10.03
CA GLY A 110 2.84 -16.50 8.83
C GLY A 110 3.12 -17.58 7.80
N TYR A 111 3.60 -17.16 6.64
CA TYR A 111 4.04 -18.10 5.61
C TYR A 111 5.41 -18.70 5.91
N LYS A 112 5.76 -19.80 5.24
CA LYS A 112 7.06 -20.47 5.37
C LYS A 112 8.23 -19.52 5.09
N GLY A 113 8.17 -18.77 4.00
CA GLY A 113 9.18 -17.79 3.59
C GLY A 113 10.59 -18.36 3.63
N GLU A 114 11.52 -17.70 4.34
CA GLU A 114 12.92 -18.10 4.52
C GLU A 114 13.09 -19.32 5.46
N SER A 115 12.21 -20.32 5.39
CA SER A 115 12.28 -21.53 6.23
C SER A 115 12.27 -21.23 7.74
N ARG A 116 11.35 -20.39 8.20
CA ARG A 116 11.23 -19.87 9.57
C ARG A 116 10.66 -20.88 10.58
N HIS A 117 11.09 -22.14 10.46
CA HIS A 117 10.68 -23.21 11.37
C HIS A 117 11.04 -22.89 12.82
N GLY A 118 10.15 -23.16 13.77
CA GLY A 118 10.31 -22.81 15.18
C GLY A 118 10.03 -21.35 15.53
N LEU A 119 10.25 -20.40 14.62
CA LEU A 119 9.89 -18.99 14.80
C LEU A 119 8.40 -18.75 14.51
N ILE A 120 7.88 -19.37 13.48
CA ILE A 120 6.45 -19.43 13.13
C ILE A 120 5.95 -20.81 13.59
N ASN A 121 4.85 -20.86 14.33
CA ASN A 121 4.26 -22.11 14.80
C ASN A 121 2.86 -22.40 14.24
N LEU A 122 2.27 -21.44 13.55
CA LEU A 122 1.10 -21.60 12.69
C LEU A 122 1.50 -21.21 11.28
N MET A 123 2.19 -22.13 10.61
CA MET A 123 2.87 -21.88 9.34
C MET A 123 1.98 -22.24 8.16
N HIS A 124 1.78 -21.27 7.26
CA HIS A 124 1.14 -21.47 5.97
C HIS A 124 2.21 -21.90 4.95
N HIS A 125 1.88 -22.90 4.11
CA HIS A 125 2.77 -23.48 3.10
C HIS A 125 2.24 -23.27 1.67
N ASP A 126 1.09 -22.63 1.53
CA ASP A 126 0.37 -22.46 0.28
C ASP A 126 0.74 -21.16 -0.44
N GLU A 127 2.03 -20.90 -0.55
CA GLU A 127 2.58 -19.75 -1.25
C GLU A 127 2.53 -19.90 -2.77
N MET A 128 2.41 -21.13 -3.25
CA MET A 128 2.42 -21.48 -4.68
C MET A 128 1.19 -22.31 -5.07
N PRO A 129 0.60 -22.11 -6.26
CA PRO A 129 0.86 -21.01 -7.18
C PRO A 129 0.54 -19.65 -6.56
N PRO A 130 1.18 -18.56 -7.03
CA PRO A 130 0.96 -17.23 -6.46
C PRO A 130 -0.51 -16.84 -6.60
N ARG A 131 -1.09 -16.36 -5.51
CA ARG A 131 -2.45 -15.81 -5.47
C ARG A 131 -2.39 -14.27 -5.48
N PRO A 132 -3.49 -13.59 -5.81
CA PRO A 132 -3.56 -12.14 -5.64
C PRO A 132 -3.17 -11.72 -4.23
N MET A 133 -2.44 -10.61 -4.10
CA MET A 133 -1.84 -10.21 -2.82
C MET A 133 -2.87 -9.97 -1.71
N VAL A 134 -4.08 -9.48 -2.01
CA VAL A 134 -5.16 -9.36 -1.03
C VAL A 134 -5.53 -10.74 -0.46
N ALA A 135 -5.73 -11.75 -1.34
CA ALA A 135 -6.04 -13.10 -0.92
C ALA A 135 -4.87 -13.76 -0.17
N PHE A 136 -3.63 -13.46 -0.57
CA PHE A 136 -2.43 -13.94 0.08
C PHE A 136 -2.38 -13.51 1.55
N TYR A 137 -2.57 -12.22 1.84
CA TYR A 137 -2.56 -11.73 3.22
C TYR A 137 -3.80 -12.16 4.01
N ALA A 138 -4.98 -12.10 3.41
CA ALA A 138 -6.24 -12.46 4.06
C ALA A 138 -6.28 -13.94 4.50
N ALA A 139 -5.64 -14.84 3.77
CA ALA A 139 -5.57 -16.27 4.11
C ALA A 139 -4.96 -16.55 5.49
N LEU A 140 -4.12 -15.64 6.00
CA LEU A 140 -3.52 -15.78 7.34
C LEU A 140 -4.56 -15.69 8.48
N ALA A 141 -5.76 -15.18 8.24
CA ALA A 141 -6.85 -15.18 9.23
C ALA A 141 -7.42 -16.58 9.49
N ALA A 142 -7.32 -17.48 8.52
CA ALA A 142 -7.77 -18.87 8.62
C ALA A 142 -6.68 -19.79 9.21
N PRO A 143 -7.03 -21.00 9.67
CA PRO A 143 -6.02 -22.02 9.98
C PRO A 143 -5.13 -22.30 8.77
N PRO A 144 -3.86 -22.72 8.99
CA PRO A 144 -2.97 -23.11 7.92
C PRO A 144 -3.55 -24.31 7.13
N VAL A 145 -3.97 -24.05 5.90
CA VAL A 145 -4.51 -25.06 4.98
C VAL A 145 -3.94 -24.83 3.59
N THR A 146 -3.77 -25.91 2.85
CA THR A 146 -3.34 -25.88 1.45
C THR A 146 -4.57 -25.74 0.53
N THR A 147 -5.43 -24.77 0.82
CA THR A 147 -6.61 -24.53 -0.01
C THR A 147 -6.42 -23.31 -0.88
N GLN A 148 -6.48 -23.54 -2.17
CA GLN A 148 -6.42 -22.50 -3.19
C GLN A 148 -7.68 -22.63 -4.05
N GLY A 149 -8.36 -21.52 -4.29
CA GLY A 149 -9.48 -21.57 -5.20
C GLY A 149 -10.14 -20.22 -5.45
N PRO A 150 -10.88 -20.09 -6.58
CA PRO A 150 -11.61 -18.88 -6.95
C PRO A 150 -12.64 -18.42 -5.90
N ALA A 151 -13.18 -19.36 -5.11
CA ALA A 151 -14.16 -19.08 -4.06
C ALA A 151 -13.61 -18.16 -2.95
N LEU A 152 -12.29 -18.13 -2.73
CA LEU A 152 -11.69 -17.24 -1.74
C LEU A 152 -11.81 -15.75 -2.17
N ARG A 153 -11.81 -15.46 -3.48
CA ARG A 153 -11.88 -14.08 -3.99
C ARG A 153 -13.24 -13.42 -3.77
N ALA A 154 -14.32 -14.18 -3.88
CA ALA A 154 -15.68 -13.65 -3.81
C ALA A 154 -16.11 -13.22 -2.38
N ALA A 155 -15.46 -13.77 -1.35
CA ALA A 155 -15.81 -13.54 0.06
C ALA A 155 -14.85 -12.59 0.79
N LEU A 156 -13.80 -12.08 0.11
CA LEU A 156 -12.80 -11.23 0.76
C LEU A 156 -13.31 -9.80 0.92
N PRO A 157 -13.15 -9.21 2.11
CA PRO A 157 -13.40 -7.78 2.28
C PRO A 157 -12.42 -6.96 1.44
N ARG A 158 -12.89 -5.80 0.99
CA ARG A 158 -12.04 -4.86 0.23
C ARG A 158 -11.14 -4.07 1.16
N PRO A 159 -9.91 -3.74 0.74
CA PRO A 159 -9.08 -2.77 1.46
C PRO A 159 -9.85 -1.47 1.67
N ARG A 160 -9.79 -0.92 2.88
CA ARG A 160 -10.44 0.35 3.24
C ARG A 160 -9.50 1.23 4.05
N LEU A 161 -9.45 2.49 3.66
CA LEU A 161 -8.80 3.55 4.42
C LEU A 161 -9.81 4.66 4.71
N THR A 162 -9.65 5.33 5.85
CA THR A 162 -10.52 6.43 6.26
C THR A 162 -9.69 7.65 6.59
N VAL A 163 -10.06 8.80 6.04
CA VAL A 163 -9.39 10.09 6.29
C VAL A 163 -10.37 11.08 6.85
N GLY A 164 -10.00 11.78 7.92
CA GLY A 164 -10.82 12.83 8.52
C GLY A 164 -10.91 14.09 7.65
N ALA A 165 -12.05 14.75 7.69
CA ALA A 165 -12.28 15.99 6.93
C ALA A 165 -11.25 17.09 7.28
N GLU A 166 -10.83 17.16 8.55
CA GLU A 166 -9.82 18.13 9.00
C GLU A 166 -8.45 17.89 8.34
N GLN A 167 -8.05 16.63 8.16
CA GLN A 167 -6.79 16.28 7.49
C GLN A 167 -6.84 16.72 6.02
N ILE A 168 -7.98 16.53 5.36
CA ILE A 168 -8.20 16.97 3.96
C ILE A 168 -8.13 18.49 3.88
N ALA A 169 -8.86 19.21 4.75
CA ALA A 169 -8.87 20.67 4.74
C ALA A 169 -7.47 21.25 5.00
N ALA A 170 -6.75 20.70 5.97
CA ALA A 170 -5.39 21.13 6.31
C ALA A 170 -4.41 20.99 5.13
N VAL A 171 -4.44 19.86 4.41
CA VAL A 171 -3.53 19.66 3.28
C VAL A 171 -3.92 20.54 2.09
N CYS A 172 -5.21 20.73 1.82
CA CYS A 172 -5.65 21.63 0.76
C CYS A 172 -5.18 23.08 1.03
N ALA A 173 -5.39 23.58 2.25
CA ALA A 173 -4.92 24.90 2.65
C ALA A 173 -3.39 25.07 2.50
N ARG A 174 -2.62 24.05 2.93
CA ARG A 174 -1.15 24.07 2.86
C ARG A 174 -0.63 24.03 1.42
N THR A 175 -1.31 23.31 0.53
CA THR A 175 -0.87 23.13 -0.86
C THR A 175 -1.45 24.14 -1.84
N GLY A 176 -2.38 25.00 -1.40
CA GLY A 176 -3.08 25.97 -2.24
C GLY A 176 -4.14 25.33 -3.15
N ILE A 177 -4.51 24.06 -2.91
CA ILE A 177 -5.56 23.38 -3.65
C ILE A 177 -6.93 23.89 -3.18
N ASP A 178 -7.72 24.41 -4.11
CA ASP A 178 -9.08 24.87 -3.83
C ASP A 178 -10.02 23.68 -3.58
N ALA A 179 -10.56 23.61 -2.38
CA ALA A 179 -11.45 22.55 -1.98
C ALA A 179 -12.81 22.56 -2.71
N ALA A 180 -13.21 23.64 -3.34
CA ALA A 180 -14.46 23.75 -4.08
C ALA A 180 -14.36 23.22 -5.52
N ARG A 181 -13.15 23.12 -6.09
CA ARG A 181 -12.91 22.74 -7.48
C ARG A 181 -12.63 21.23 -7.61
N PRO A 182 -12.98 20.57 -8.72
CA PRO A 182 -12.59 19.18 -8.98
C PRO A 182 -11.07 19.00 -8.91
N LEU A 183 -10.61 17.90 -8.33
CA LEU A 183 -9.19 17.54 -8.24
C LEU A 183 -8.96 16.17 -8.88
N VAL A 184 -8.04 16.08 -9.82
CA VAL A 184 -7.53 14.82 -10.37
C VAL A 184 -6.08 14.65 -9.96
N ALA A 185 -5.72 13.49 -9.41
CA ALA A 185 -4.33 13.20 -9.05
C ALA A 185 -3.67 12.30 -10.07
N PHE A 186 -2.42 12.61 -10.40
CA PHE A 186 -1.54 11.75 -11.18
C PHE A 186 -0.39 11.26 -10.32
N ALA A 187 -0.07 9.97 -10.40
CA ALA A 187 1.10 9.35 -9.78
C ALA A 187 2.01 8.77 -10.86
N PRO A 188 2.81 9.61 -11.56
CA PRO A 188 3.64 9.17 -12.67
C PRO A 188 4.90 8.42 -12.25
N GLY A 189 5.24 8.42 -10.95
CA GLY A 189 6.38 7.71 -10.39
C GLY A 189 6.15 6.20 -10.29
N ALA A 190 7.26 5.46 -10.12
CA ALA A 190 7.25 4.05 -9.74
C ALA A 190 8.58 3.67 -9.08
N GLU A 191 8.54 3.20 -7.82
CA GLU A 191 9.74 2.84 -7.04
C GLU A 191 10.51 1.65 -7.66
N PHE A 192 9.80 0.75 -8.35
CA PHE A 192 10.40 -0.47 -8.89
C PHE A 192 11.39 -0.21 -10.03
N GLY A 193 11.10 0.76 -10.92
CA GLY A 193 11.97 1.09 -12.06
C GLY A 193 11.22 1.75 -13.23
N GLY A 194 11.99 2.18 -14.24
CA GLY A 194 11.51 2.91 -15.41
C GLY A 194 10.47 2.16 -16.22
N ALA A 195 10.59 0.82 -16.33
CA ALA A 195 9.64 -0.01 -17.07
C ALA A 195 8.19 0.05 -16.58
N LYS A 196 7.95 0.45 -15.33
CA LYS A 196 6.59 0.68 -14.79
C LYS A 196 6.02 2.06 -15.10
N ARG A 197 6.83 2.98 -15.60
CA ARG A 197 6.42 4.37 -15.81
C ARG A 197 5.77 4.55 -17.15
N TRP A 198 4.52 4.96 -17.18
CA TRP A 198 3.92 5.51 -18.37
C TRP A 198 4.61 6.85 -18.68
N PRO A 199 5.06 7.11 -19.92
CA PRO A 199 5.83 8.29 -20.24
C PRO A 199 5.17 9.60 -19.84
N ALA A 200 5.96 10.55 -19.34
CA ALA A 200 5.48 11.85 -18.86
C ALA A 200 4.67 12.61 -19.91
N ARG A 201 5.05 12.52 -21.19
CA ARG A 201 4.31 13.12 -22.31
C ARG A 201 2.85 12.67 -22.39
N HIS A 202 2.56 11.44 -22.03
CA HIS A 202 1.20 10.90 -22.06
C HIS A 202 0.37 11.38 -20.86
N PHE A 203 0.99 11.49 -19.66
CA PHE A 203 0.36 12.14 -18.53
C PHE A 203 0.05 13.62 -18.83
N ALA A 204 0.98 14.34 -19.47
CA ALA A 204 0.78 15.73 -19.89
C ALA A 204 -0.37 15.85 -20.90
N GLY A 205 -0.39 14.99 -21.93
CA GLY A 205 -1.48 14.97 -22.91
C GLY A 205 -2.85 14.66 -22.28
N LEU A 206 -2.89 13.72 -21.32
CA LEU A 206 -4.11 13.44 -20.58
C LEU A 206 -4.55 14.64 -19.72
N ALA A 207 -3.63 15.32 -19.04
CA ALA A 207 -3.93 16.53 -18.28
C ALA A 207 -4.49 17.64 -19.16
N GLN A 208 -3.87 17.87 -20.34
CA GLN A 208 -4.37 18.85 -21.33
C GLN A 208 -5.81 18.51 -21.76
N ALA A 209 -6.10 17.23 -22.05
CA ALA A 209 -7.45 16.82 -22.45
C ALA A 209 -8.48 17.00 -21.32
N ILE A 210 -8.11 16.75 -20.06
CA ILE A 210 -8.97 16.99 -18.89
C ILE A 210 -9.24 18.48 -18.74
N LEU A 211 -8.21 19.33 -18.77
CA LEU A 211 -8.33 20.77 -18.61
C LEU A 211 -9.08 21.44 -19.77
N ALA A 212 -8.94 20.92 -20.98
CA ALA A 212 -9.71 21.39 -22.13
C ALA A 212 -11.21 21.10 -21.99
N ARG A 213 -11.55 19.94 -21.38
CA ARG A 213 -12.94 19.54 -21.13
C ARG A 213 -13.58 20.29 -19.95
N ASP A 214 -12.81 20.51 -18.90
CA ASP A 214 -13.24 21.25 -17.70
C ASP A 214 -12.09 22.09 -17.16
N PRO A 215 -12.01 23.38 -17.53
CA PRO A 215 -10.97 24.30 -17.06
C PRO A 215 -11.02 24.58 -15.55
N SER A 216 -12.11 24.21 -14.86
CA SER A 216 -12.20 24.32 -13.42
C SER A 216 -11.42 23.24 -12.68
N THR A 217 -11.06 22.13 -13.36
CA THR A 217 -10.31 21.03 -12.76
C THR A 217 -8.90 21.45 -12.34
N GLN A 218 -8.45 20.91 -11.22
CA GLN A 218 -7.09 21.02 -10.72
C GLN A 218 -6.37 19.67 -10.90
N ILE A 219 -5.08 19.70 -11.24
CA ILE A 219 -4.25 18.51 -11.39
C ILE A 219 -3.19 18.50 -10.27
N ALA A 220 -3.15 17.45 -9.46
CA ALA A 220 -2.09 17.23 -8.48
C ALA A 220 -1.14 16.13 -8.97
N LEU A 221 0.14 16.43 -9.09
CA LEU A 221 1.19 15.45 -9.37
C LEU A 221 1.76 14.96 -8.04
N LEU A 222 1.53 13.69 -7.72
CA LEU A 222 1.91 13.08 -6.45
C LEU A 222 3.08 12.10 -6.64
N GLY A 223 4.00 12.11 -5.70
CA GLY A 223 5.15 11.22 -5.73
C GLY A 223 6.09 11.43 -4.55
N SER A 224 7.02 10.50 -4.38
CA SER A 224 8.13 10.62 -3.46
C SER A 224 9.17 11.65 -3.95
N PRO A 225 10.18 12.01 -3.15
CA PRO A 225 11.29 12.84 -3.63
C PRO A 225 12.02 12.28 -4.86
N LYS A 226 11.99 10.97 -5.08
CA LYS A 226 12.58 10.30 -6.25
C LYS A 226 11.78 10.50 -7.54
N ASP A 227 10.52 10.91 -7.42
CA ASP A 227 9.61 11.08 -8.54
C ASP A 227 9.54 12.53 -9.02
N LYS A 228 10.35 13.43 -8.42
CA LYS A 228 10.36 14.86 -8.73
C LYS A 228 10.58 15.15 -10.20
N ASP A 229 11.56 14.49 -10.82
CA ASP A 229 11.91 14.70 -12.23
C ASP A 229 10.77 14.26 -13.15
N ALA A 230 10.18 13.08 -12.92
CA ALA A 230 9.05 12.60 -13.68
C ALA A 230 7.82 13.54 -13.56
N CYS A 231 7.53 14.04 -12.35
CA CYS A 231 6.45 15.01 -12.15
C CYS A 231 6.77 16.38 -12.77
N ALA A 232 8.02 16.83 -12.72
CA ALA A 232 8.44 18.07 -13.36
C ALA A 232 8.32 17.98 -14.89
N GLU A 233 8.67 16.84 -15.49
CA GLU A 233 8.51 16.60 -16.92
C GLU A 233 7.03 16.63 -17.34
N VAL A 234 6.13 16.05 -16.54
CA VAL A 234 4.68 16.15 -16.77
C VAL A 234 4.22 17.60 -16.72
N ALA A 235 4.65 18.35 -15.68
CA ALA A 235 4.26 19.75 -15.49
C ALA A 235 4.75 20.64 -16.64
N ALA A 236 5.97 20.42 -17.12
CA ALA A 236 6.56 21.16 -18.25
C ALA A 236 5.81 20.97 -19.58
N GLY A 237 5.08 19.88 -19.72
CA GLY A 237 4.22 19.62 -20.88
C GLY A 237 2.85 20.30 -20.82
N LEU A 238 2.57 21.12 -19.82
CA LEU A 238 1.26 21.75 -19.63
C LEU A 238 1.32 23.26 -19.95
N PRO A 239 0.19 23.86 -20.38
CA PRO A 239 0.17 25.29 -20.70
C PRO A 239 0.40 26.14 -19.45
N ASP A 240 0.99 27.33 -19.66
CA ASP A 240 1.18 28.32 -18.61
C ASP A 240 -0.17 28.73 -17.99
N GLY A 241 -0.19 28.88 -16.66
CA GLY A 241 -1.40 29.23 -15.94
C GLY A 241 -2.37 28.07 -15.68
N ALA A 242 -2.07 26.86 -16.14
CA ALA A 242 -2.86 25.67 -15.79
C ALA A 242 -2.84 25.43 -14.27
N ALA A 243 -3.98 25.02 -13.71
CA ALA A 243 -4.11 24.74 -12.28
C ALA A 243 -3.45 23.39 -11.93
N VAL A 244 -2.10 23.35 -12.01
CA VAL A 244 -1.29 22.17 -11.78
C VAL A 244 -0.40 22.36 -10.55
N PHE A 245 -0.45 21.39 -9.65
CA PHE A 245 0.29 21.38 -8.39
C PHE A 245 1.30 20.23 -8.42
N ASN A 246 2.59 20.54 -8.62
CA ASN A 246 3.64 19.52 -8.49
C ASN A 246 3.99 19.34 -7.01
N LEU A 247 3.48 18.29 -6.41
CA LEU A 247 3.60 17.98 -5.00
C LEU A 247 4.57 16.81 -4.72
N ALA A 248 5.28 16.33 -5.73
CA ALA A 248 6.27 15.25 -5.58
C ALA A 248 7.39 15.67 -4.61
N GLY A 249 7.54 14.91 -3.52
CA GLY A 249 8.50 15.21 -2.45
C GLY A 249 8.21 16.49 -1.65
N VAL A 250 7.03 17.10 -1.84
CA VAL A 250 6.53 18.25 -1.06
C VAL A 250 5.53 17.80 0.00
N THR A 251 4.74 16.76 -0.33
CA THR A 251 3.79 16.14 0.61
C THR A 251 4.41 14.93 1.30
N SER A 252 4.09 14.76 2.58
CA SER A 252 4.25 13.50 3.29
C SER A 252 3.27 12.44 2.75
N LEU A 253 3.50 11.17 3.07
CA LEU A 253 2.55 10.11 2.68
C LEU A 253 1.16 10.32 3.30
N ALA A 254 1.07 10.80 4.54
CA ALA A 254 -0.20 11.11 5.20
C ALA A 254 -0.97 12.19 4.43
N GLU A 255 -0.30 13.23 3.98
CA GLU A 255 -0.88 14.31 3.18
C GLU A 255 -1.28 13.84 1.78
N ALA A 256 -0.46 13.00 1.14
CA ALA A 256 -0.83 12.39 -0.15
C ALA A 256 -2.09 11.52 -0.02
N ILE A 257 -2.22 10.73 1.06
CA ILE A 257 -3.44 9.97 1.36
C ILE A 257 -4.64 10.92 1.51
N ALA A 258 -4.48 12.02 2.24
CA ALA A 258 -5.56 12.99 2.44
C ALA A 258 -5.98 13.70 1.14
N LEU A 259 -5.04 14.05 0.27
CA LEU A 259 -5.33 14.60 -1.06
C LEU A 259 -6.06 13.59 -1.94
N ILE A 260 -5.59 12.33 -1.98
CA ILE A 260 -6.24 11.26 -2.75
C ILE A 260 -7.68 11.05 -2.26
N ALA A 261 -7.94 11.11 -0.96
CA ALA A 261 -9.29 10.97 -0.41
C ALA A 261 -10.29 12.01 -0.96
N ARG A 262 -9.80 13.17 -1.40
CA ARG A 262 -10.60 14.25 -1.97
C ARG A 262 -10.71 14.16 -3.50
N CYS A 263 -9.84 13.42 -4.19
CA CYS A 263 -9.80 13.41 -5.64
C CYS A 263 -11.10 12.90 -6.27
N ALA A 264 -11.50 13.51 -7.37
CA ALA A 264 -12.56 13.01 -8.24
C ALA A 264 -12.11 11.75 -9.00
N ALA A 265 -10.82 11.69 -9.36
CA ALA A 265 -10.20 10.54 -9.98
C ALA A 265 -8.68 10.52 -9.73
N VAL A 266 -8.08 9.34 -9.88
CA VAL A 266 -6.63 9.13 -9.78
C VAL A 266 -6.16 8.35 -11.01
N VAL A 267 -5.04 8.76 -11.59
CA VAL A 267 -4.35 8.00 -12.64
C VAL A 267 -2.95 7.67 -12.14
N ALA A 268 -2.63 6.41 -12.06
CA ALA A 268 -1.38 5.96 -11.44
C ALA A 268 -0.76 4.77 -12.18
N ASN A 269 0.55 4.76 -12.26
CA ASN A 269 1.28 3.55 -12.55
C ASN A 269 1.06 2.52 -11.42
N ASP A 270 1.37 1.24 -11.66
CA ASP A 270 1.37 0.20 -10.63
C ASP A 270 2.32 0.57 -9.48
N SER A 271 1.78 1.22 -8.47
CA SER A 271 2.48 1.83 -7.33
C SER A 271 1.64 1.82 -6.06
N GLY A 272 2.25 2.21 -4.93
CA GLY A 272 1.53 2.30 -3.65
C GLY A 272 0.34 3.27 -3.66
N LEU A 273 0.42 4.38 -4.40
CA LEU A 273 -0.65 5.38 -4.48
C LEU A 273 -1.89 4.86 -5.22
N LEU A 274 -1.70 3.97 -6.19
CA LEU A 274 -2.77 3.23 -6.84
C LEU A 274 -3.66 2.49 -5.82
N HIS A 275 -3.02 1.71 -4.94
CA HIS A 275 -3.73 0.92 -3.94
C HIS A 275 -4.39 1.80 -2.87
N ILE A 276 -3.75 2.93 -2.50
CA ILE A 276 -4.34 3.94 -1.62
C ILE A 276 -5.62 4.51 -2.22
N ALA A 277 -5.61 4.91 -3.50
CA ALA A 277 -6.79 5.42 -4.19
C ALA A 277 -7.93 4.41 -4.22
N SER A 278 -7.61 3.16 -4.51
CA SER A 278 -8.54 2.04 -4.48
C SER A 278 -9.16 1.85 -3.09
N ALA A 279 -8.35 1.85 -2.02
CA ALA A 279 -8.80 1.66 -0.65
C ALA A 279 -9.60 2.86 -0.09
N LEU A 280 -9.39 4.05 -0.64
CA LEU A 280 -10.19 5.25 -0.36
C LEU A 280 -11.47 5.34 -1.20
N ASN A 281 -11.77 4.28 -1.97
CA ASN A 281 -12.92 4.21 -2.88
C ASN A 281 -12.99 5.39 -3.87
N ARG A 282 -11.83 5.77 -4.42
CA ARG A 282 -11.76 6.77 -5.49
C ARG A 282 -11.74 6.09 -6.85
N PRO A 283 -12.39 6.69 -7.87
CA PRO A 283 -12.19 6.27 -9.25
C PRO A 283 -10.70 6.27 -9.58
N VAL A 284 -10.18 5.14 -10.06
CA VAL A 284 -8.75 5.00 -10.35
C VAL A 284 -8.50 4.30 -11.67
N VAL A 285 -7.60 4.89 -12.49
CA VAL A 285 -7.05 4.26 -13.68
C VAL A 285 -5.65 3.77 -13.33
N ALA A 286 -5.48 2.45 -13.38
CA ALA A 286 -4.25 1.75 -13.06
C ALA A 286 -3.50 1.37 -14.34
N LEU A 287 -2.26 1.79 -14.47
CA LEU A 287 -1.42 1.56 -15.64
C LEU A 287 -0.39 0.48 -15.33
N TYR A 288 -0.43 -0.62 -16.09
CA TYR A 288 0.46 -1.77 -15.92
C TYR A 288 1.34 -1.95 -17.16
N GLY A 289 2.65 -2.01 -16.94
CA GLY A 289 3.64 -2.37 -17.93
C GLY A 289 4.20 -3.79 -17.68
N PRO A 290 5.35 -3.91 -16.97
CA PRO A 290 6.07 -5.18 -16.79
C PRO A 290 5.47 -6.09 -15.71
N THR A 291 4.43 -5.65 -15.00
CA THR A 291 3.81 -6.36 -13.87
C THR A 291 2.44 -6.93 -14.24
N ASP A 292 2.01 -7.89 -13.44
CA ASP A 292 0.77 -8.62 -13.65
C ASP A 292 -0.39 -7.92 -12.91
N PRO A 293 -1.38 -7.37 -13.64
CA PRO A 293 -2.56 -6.76 -13.03
C PRO A 293 -3.42 -7.76 -12.24
N ASP A 294 -3.32 -9.07 -12.52
CA ASP A 294 -4.08 -10.09 -11.79
C ASP A 294 -3.43 -10.45 -10.45
N HIS A 295 -2.12 -10.19 -10.30
CA HIS A 295 -1.39 -10.41 -9.04
C HIS A 295 -1.64 -9.32 -8.00
N ALA A 296 -1.63 -8.07 -8.43
CA ALA A 296 -1.83 -6.90 -7.57
C ALA A 296 -2.82 -5.91 -8.18
N PRO A 297 -4.10 -6.31 -8.38
CA PRO A 297 -5.11 -5.42 -8.96
C PRO A 297 -5.48 -4.30 -7.98
N PRO A 298 -6.01 -3.17 -8.46
CA PRO A 298 -6.78 -2.27 -7.63
C PRO A 298 -8.06 -3.00 -7.19
N PHE A 299 -8.18 -3.28 -5.91
CA PHE A 299 -9.28 -4.09 -5.39
C PHE A 299 -10.52 -3.21 -5.13
N SER A 300 -11.10 -2.64 -6.20
CA SER A 300 -12.22 -1.70 -6.19
C SER A 300 -13.06 -1.83 -7.46
N ASP A 301 -14.38 -1.63 -7.36
CA ASP A 301 -15.29 -1.58 -8.52
C ASP A 301 -15.16 -0.28 -9.31
N LEU A 302 -14.56 0.75 -8.71
CA LEU A 302 -14.34 2.05 -9.35
C LEU A 302 -12.97 2.11 -10.05
N ALA A 303 -12.35 0.96 -10.30
CA ALA A 303 -11.04 0.88 -10.89
C ALA A 303 -11.08 0.35 -12.33
N ALA A 304 -10.28 0.97 -13.21
CA ALA A 304 -9.99 0.47 -14.53
C ALA A 304 -8.49 0.13 -14.63
N SER A 305 -8.17 -1.12 -14.96
CA SER A 305 -6.80 -1.57 -15.20
C SER A 305 -6.49 -1.54 -16.69
N ILE A 306 -5.45 -0.81 -17.08
CA ILE A 306 -4.98 -0.72 -18.45
C ILE A 306 -3.63 -1.41 -18.56
N SER A 307 -3.56 -2.42 -19.43
CA SER A 307 -2.32 -3.13 -19.79
C SER A 307 -2.39 -3.52 -21.27
N LEU A 308 -1.30 -3.32 -21.97
CA LEU A 308 -1.20 -3.74 -23.39
C LEU A 308 -1.08 -5.25 -23.53
N ARG A 309 -0.82 -5.99 -22.44
CA ARG A 309 -0.67 -7.46 -22.42
C ARG A 309 0.25 -7.97 -23.56
N LEU A 310 1.40 -7.30 -23.71
CA LEU A 310 2.40 -7.70 -24.69
C LEU A 310 2.91 -9.11 -24.39
N ASP A 311 3.37 -9.84 -25.41
CA ASP A 311 3.87 -11.22 -25.30
C ASP A 311 5.03 -11.35 -24.28
N CYS A 312 5.80 -10.27 -24.08
CA CYS A 312 6.87 -10.21 -23.09
C CYS A 312 6.39 -9.91 -21.66
N ALA A 313 5.10 -9.58 -21.44
CA ALA A 313 4.56 -9.25 -20.12
C ALA A 313 3.78 -10.44 -19.51
N PRO A 314 3.88 -10.64 -18.16
CA PRO A 314 4.61 -9.84 -17.16
C PRO A 314 6.09 -10.25 -17.02
N CYS A 315 7.01 -9.42 -17.48
CA CYS A 315 8.45 -9.73 -17.44
C CYS A 315 9.12 -9.40 -16.10
N LYS A 316 8.50 -8.54 -15.29
CA LYS A 316 9.01 -8.08 -13.98
C LYS A 316 10.43 -7.47 -14.05
N GLN A 317 10.81 -6.88 -15.18
CA GLN A 317 12.07 -6.17 -15.33
C GLN A 317 11.96 -4.74 -14.83
N ARG A 318 13.04 -4.20 -14.25
CA ARG A 318 13.08 -2.82 -13.77
C ARG A 318 13.19 -1.81 -14.91
N GLU A 319 13.96 -2.18 -15.93
CA GLU A 319 14.13 -1.43 -17.16
C GLU A 319 13.68 -2.32 -18.31
N CYS A 320 13.05 -1.73 -19.33
CA CYS A 320 12.58 -2.49 -20.47
C CYS A 320 13.74 -2.80 -21.44
N PRO A 321 14.16 -4.07 -21.59
CA PRO A 321 15.27 -4.42 -22.48
C PRO A 321 14.90 -4.27 -23.98
N LEU A 322 13.59 -4.21 -24.28
CA LEU A 322 13.07 -4.06 -25.64
C LEU A 322 12.74 -2.60 -26.00
N GLY A 323 12.95 -1.66 -25.06
CA GLY A 323 12.71 -0.24 -25.30
C GLY A 323 11.22 0.15 -25.43
N HIS A 324 10.28 -0.70 -25.01
CA HIS A 324 8.86 -0.32 -24.97
C HIS A 324 8.65 0.85 -24.01
N GLN A 325 7.87 1.84 -24.43
CA GLN A 325 7.53 3.06 -23.69
C GLN A 325 6.02 3.31 -23.71
#